data_9eee06bd05489a7930b16990fc4f57ee
#
_entry.id   9eee06bd05489a7930b16990fc4f57ee
#
_cell.length_a   1.000
_cell.length_b   1.000
_cell.length_c   1.000
_cell.angle_alpha   90.00
_cell.angle_beta   90.00
_cell.angle_gamma   90.00
#
_symmetry.space_group_name_H-M   'P 1'
#
loop_
_entity.id
_entity.type
_entity.pdbx_description
1 polymer ?
#
loop_
_entity_poly.entity_id
_entity_poly.type
_entity_poly.pdbx_seq_one_letter_code
_entity_poly.pdbx_strand_id
1 'polypeptide(L)'
;MSVNANCTKSANVSYSLNEIRKTIYVPLLEQNFSFGSSMTDPVWKNAAKIEDFAPFSPADKKDLAKSALSLFRTHTHLILGWYFEIPAADRLYPAETANPSPWHGDLAELHFGSIDPDPRLLQLAVGITGLTFDSSGNNLWQAQTFENENGWGAEVRIPTSCLLITEGGIFFNFCRCDMGKSEFQCWSPLRKRFHEVENFGELLFCSYNETALLRSGTAPASTLDRQAFEKLRNAWETPAQKVIHGPYLSAPDQTSVCISWETAGKVPAFLEYKEKDSCDKPTRIYSSQAHGILASETHHFVKLDNLKPDTVYQYQIYTLTPVIDTPQNAGITRFFKTAPGKDQDYSFFCVTDLHSNANYLSYALSSPQAQQSAFHLLLGDNLSHAAGREALFNGVIDPIVAVNQKNDSDIPLVFVRGNHEQLGVFANEYFSVMRHPSGYTRYAFSYGKAFFIVLDSGDDKPDGPTRPLFSNNQLLAEEKEFLAQVVKSEEYRNAAYRIAFIHIPPLTEQDIQYDLIQPLAQAETPLTVMFSGHWHDYIRVDKNKQEFSQNTAPRVVEKLQKAATLPFARIVLSTDNALFCKVTEKALELEILSVDPQKTVTSADKAVFSR
;
A
#
# COMPACT_ATOMS: atom_id res chain seq x y z
N MET A 1 37.56 -18.10 33.70
CA MET A 1 36.96 -16.77 33.95
C MET A 1 35.59 -16.75 33.31
N SER A 2 34.57 -16.80 34.14
CA SER A 2 33.16 -16.85 33.76
C SER A 2 32.66 -15.46 33.46
N VAL A 3 32.07 -15.25 32.29
CA VAL A 3 31.32 -14.04 31.97
C VAL A 3 29.83 -14.35 32.13
N ASN A 4 29.22 -13.75 33.12
CA ASN A 4 27.78 -13.79 33.37
C ASN A 4 27.04 -13.02 32.26
N ALA A 5 26.21 -13.73 31.51
CA ALA A 5 25.18 -13.14 30.68
C ALA A 5 23.93 -12.91 31.56
N ASN A 6 23.65 -11.67 31.88
CA ASN A 6 22.37 -11.27 32.46
C ASN A 6 21.28 -11.38 31.39
N CYS A 7 20.52 -12.45 31.45
CA CYS A 7 19.27 -12.61 30.73
C CYS A 7 18.21 -11.77 31.45
N THR A 8 17.79 -10.65 30.83
CA THR A 8 16.61 -9.91 31.29
C THR A 8 15.39 -10.79 31.08
N LYS A 9 14.80 -11.22 32.20
CA LYS A 9 13.52 -11.93 32.20
C LYS A 9 12.44 -11.00 31.62
N SER A 10 11.98 -11.30 30.42
CA SER A 10 10.67 -10.84 30.00
C SER A 10 9.64 -11.44 30.97
N ALA A 11 8.87 -10.60 31.60
CA ALA A 11 7.75 -11.03 32.42
C ALA A 11 6.71 -11.67 31.50
N ASN A 12 6.72 -13.00 31.43
CA ASN A 12 5.59 -13.75 30.90
C ASN A 12 4.40 -13.51 31.82
N VAL A 13 3.52 -12.61 31.50
CA VAL A 13 2.20 -12.49 32.10
C VAL A 13 1.41 -13.69 31.60
N SER A 14 1.40 -14.76 32.36
CA SER A 14 0.51 -15.90 32.13
C SER A 14 -0.90 -15.46 32.52
N TYR A 15 -1.71 -15.12 31.52
CA TYR A 15 -3.14 -15.01 31.73
C TYR A 15 -3.70 -16.40 32.03
N SER A 16 -4.39 -16.55 33.17
CA SER A 16 -5.14 -17.76 33.44
C SER A 16 -6.31 -17.82 32.46
N LEU A 17 -6.35 -18.83 31.61
CA LEU A 17 -7.35 -19.10 30.58
C LEU A 17 -8.77 -19.42 31.10
N ASN A 18 -9.10 -19.09 32.35
CA ASN A 18 -10.30 -19.58 33.01
C ASN A 18 -11.45 -18.57 33.14
N GLU A 19 -11.33 -17.35 32.64
CA GLU A 19 -12.50 -16.47 32.52
C GLU A 19 -12.57 -15.92 31.11
N ILE A 20 -13.51 -16.43 30.33
CA ILE A 20 -13.81 -15.94 28.98
C ILE A 20 -14.27 -14.48 29.14
N ARG A 21 -13.49 -13.54 28.60
CA ARG A 21 -13.84 -12.12 28.57
C ARG A 21 -15.16 -11.93 27.83
N LYS A 22 -16.11 -11.18 28.41
CA LYS A 22 -17.34 -10.81 27.69
C LYS A 22 -17.00 -10.04 26.43
N THR A 23 -17.60 -10.41 25.34
CA THR A 23 -17.36 -9.80 24.03
C THR A 23 -18.68 -9.55 23.32
N ILE A 24 -18.83 -8.40 22.70
CA ILE A 24 -19.99 -8.08 21.87
C ILE A 24 -19.55 -7.51 20.52
N TYR A 25 -20.23 -7.95 19.46
CA TYR A 25 -19.99 -7.48 18.11
C TYR A 25 -20.87 -6.25 17.82
N VAL A 26 -20.25 -5.13 17.48
CA VAL A 26 -20.91 -3.85 17.25
C VAL A 26 -21.20 -3.69 15.75
N PRO A 27 -22.46 -3.79 15.30
CA PRO A 27 -22.81 -3.72 13.89
C PRO A 27 -22.56 -2.33 13.31
N LEU A 28 -22.13 -2.28 12.04
CA LEU A 28 -22.07 -1.07 11.23
C LEU A 28 -23.44 -0.82 10.59
N LEU A 29 -24.08 0.28 10.89
CA LEU A 29 -25.37 0.68 10.32
C LEU A 29 -25.21 1.97 9.51
N GLU A 30 -25.45 1.90 8.20
CA GLU A 30 -25.30 3.03 7.26
C GLU A 30 -26.59 3.87 7.11
N GLN A 31 -27.63 3.54 7.84
CA GLN A 31 -28.92 4.23 7.73
C GLN A 31 -28.87 5.61 8.39
N ASN A 32 -29.61 6.56 7.81
CA ASN A 32 -29.88 7.83 8.47
C ASN A 32 -30.55 7.57 9.81
N PHE A 33 -29.93 8.01 10.87
CA PHE A 33 -30.36 7.79 12.25
C PHE A 33 -30.72 9.13 12.87
N SER A 34 -31.90 9.17 13.52
CA SER A 34 -32.35 10.34 14.25
C SER A 34 -31.87 10.28 15.69
N PHE A 35 -30.76 10.98 15.99
CA PHE A 35 -30.23 11.08 17.34
C PHE A 35 -31.21 11.86 18.25
N GLY A 36 -31.44 11.35 19.45
CA GLY A 36 -32.41 11.92 20.39
C GLY A 36 -33.85 11.48 20.16
N SER A 37 -34.05 10.37 19.44
CA SER A 37 -35.36 9.77 19.22
C SER A 37 -35.94 9.04 20.45
N SER A 38 -35.26 9.07 21.59
CA SER A 38 -35.57 8.26 22.76
C SER A 38 -35.66 6.76 22.46
N MET A 39 -34.72 6.29 21.60
CA MET A 39 -34.61 4.92 21.11
C MET A 39 -35.85 4.44 20.31
N THR A 40 -36.68 5.32 19.79
CA THR A 40 -37.82 4.98 18.95
C THR A 40 -37.49 4.82 17.47
N ASP A 41 -36.32 5.27 17.03
CA ASP A 41 -35.86 5.11 15.66
C ASP A 41 -35.76 3.61 15.30
N PRO A 42 -36.28 3.20 14.12
CA PRO A 42 -36.24 1.79 13.69
C PRO A 42 -34.83 1.16 13.64
N VAL A 43 -33.77 1.98 13.54
CA VAL A 43 -32.37 1.53 13.53
C VAL A 43 -32.03 0.69 14.76
N TRP A 44 -32.60 1.01 15.92
CA TRP A 44 -32.36 0.32 17.19
C TRP A 44 -32.78 -1.16 17.17
N LYS A 45 -33.66 -1.57 16.26
CA LYS A 45 -34.02 -2.98 16.06
C LYS A 45 -32.85 -3.83 15.56
N ASN A 46 -31.88 -3.20 14.91
CA ASN A 46 -30.68 -3.82 14.34
C ASN A 46 -29.41 -3.61 15.18
N ALA A 47 -29.52 -2.91 16.31
CA ALA A 47 -28.43 -2.71 17.24
C ALA A 47 -28.08 -4.01 17.98
N ALA A 48 -26.82 -4.15 18.37
CA ALA A 48 -26.42 -5.18 19.32
C ALA A 48 -27.02 -4.87 20.70
N LYS A 49 -27.31 -5.89 21.49
CA LYS A 49 -27.94 -5.75 22.80
C LYS A 49 -27.13 -6.39 23.90
N ILE A 50 -27.04 -5.72 25.02
CA ILE A 50 -26.47 -6.18 26.28
C ILE A 50 -27.59 -6.14 27.32
N GLU A 51 -27.93 -7.31 27.87
CA GLU A 51 -28.98 -7.45 28.89
C GLU A 51 -28.48 -8.25 30.10
N ASP A 52 -27.27 -8.80 30.04
CA ASP A 52 -26.67 -9.68 31.04
C ASP A 52 -25.77 -8.90 32.02
N PHE A 53 -26.36 -7.95 32.73
CA PHE A 53 -25.67 -7.17 33.76
C PHE A 53 -25.47 -7.97 35.02
N ALA A 54 -24.35 -7.75 35.69
CA ALA A 54 -23.98 -8.33 36.97
C ALA A 54 -23.92 -7.26 38.06
N PRO A 55 -24.19 -7.60 39.32
CA PRO A 55 -23.97 -6.67 40.41
C PRO A 55 -22.47 -6.30 40.52
N PHE A 56 -22.18 -5.07 40.89
CA PHE A 56 -20.80 -4.63 41.12
C PHE A 56 -20.12 -5.41 42.26
N SER A 57 -20.88 -5.67 43.34
CA SER A 57 -20.40 -6.47 44.46
C SER A 57 -21.08 -7.84 44.46
N PRO A 58 -20.32 -8.95 44.57
CA PRO A 58 -20.91 -10.30 44.73
C PRO A 58 -21.80 -10.47 45.97
N ALA A 59 -21.69 -9.57 46.94
CA ALA A 59 -22.54 -9.57 48.15
C ALA A 59 -23.96 -9.08 47.88
N ASP A 60 -24.20 -8.37 46.78
CA ASP A 60 -25.50 -7.75 46.42
C ASP A 60 -26.37 -8.69 45.60
N LYS A 61 -26.52 -9.94 46.04
CA LYS A 61 -27.41 -10.93 45.42
C LYS A 61 -28.90 -10.62 45.69
N LYS A 62 -29.41 -9.55 45.08
CA LYS A 62 -30.85 -9.27 45.04
C LYS A 62 -31.34 -9.29 43.58
N ASP A 63 -32.66 -9.39 43.41
CA ASP A 63 -33.29 -9.19 42.10
C ASP A 63 -32.92 -7.82 41.56
N LEU A 64 -31.93 -7.80 40.66
CA LEU A 64 -31.45 -6.59 40.05
C LEU A 64 -32.53 -5.99 39.14
N ALA A 65 -32.70 -4.69 39.20
CA ALA A 65 -33.57 -3.98 38.26
C ALA A 65 -33.03 -4.20 36.82
N LYS A 66 -33.96 -4.39 35.88
CA LYS A 66 -33.58 -4.65 34.49
C LYS A 66 -32.84 -3.48 33.87
N SER A 67 -31.73 -3.79 33.25
CA SER A 67 -30.91 -2.86 32.49
C SER A 67 -30.72 -3.42 31.08
N ALA A 68 -30.85 -2.57 30.09
CA ALA A 68 -30.57 -2.90 28.71
C ALA A 68 -29.73 -1.81 28.06
N LEU A 69 -28.68 -2.20 27.37
CA LEU A 69 -27.85 -1.33 26.55
C LEU A 69 -27.91 -1.83 25.12
N SER A 70 -28.21 -0.95 24.19
CA SER A 70 -28.15 -1.21 22.75
C SER A 70 -27.04 -0.39 22.13
N LEU A 71 -26.30 -0.96 21.17
CA LEU A 71 -25.18 -0.26 20.54
C LEU A 71 -24.99 -0.66 19.08
N PHE A 72 -24.55 0.32 18.29
CA PHE A 72 -24.12 0.16 16.92
C PHE A 72 -23.12 1.23 16.57
N ARG A 73 -22.48 1.12 15.43
CA ARG A 73 -21.60 2.19 14.92
C ARG A 73 -22.05 2.69 13.56
N THR A 74 -21.69 3.90 13.25
CA THR A 74 -21.59 4.44 11.89
C THR A 74 -20.12 4.47 11.48
N HIS A 75 -19.80 4.97 10.29
CA HIS A 75 -18.40 5.15 9.88
C HIS A 75 -17.61 6.10 10.79
N THR A 76 -18.29 7.02 11.47
CA THR A 76 -17.64 8.10 12.23
C THR A 76 -17.94 8.08 13.73
N HIS A 77 -18.96 7.34 14.17
CA HIS A 77 -19.41 7.38 15.56
C HIS A 77 -19.79 6.00 16.09
N LEU A 78 -19.49 5.76 17.36
CA LEU A 78 -20.12 4.74 18.18
C LEU A 78 -21.41 5.33 18.78
N ILE A 79 -22.52 4.60 18.64
CA ILE A 79 -23.84 5.00 19.13
C ILE A 79 -24.27 4.01 20.19
N LEU A 80 -24.66 4.52 21.35
CA LEU A 80 -25.16 3.73 22.45
C LEU A 80 -26.51 4.29 22.88
N GLY A 81 -27.41 3.39 23.32
CA GLY A 81 -28.68 3.78 23.93
C GLY A 81 -29.03 2.79 25.02
N TRP A 82 -29.46 3.28 26.16
CA TRP A 82 -29.88 2.42 27.26
C TRP A 82 -31.21 2.86 27.85
N TYR A 83 -31.82 1.92 28.53
CA TYR A 83 -33.02 2.15 29.33
C TYR A 83 -32.91 1.38 30.63
N PHE A 84 -33.11 2.06 31.74
CA PHE A 84 -33.14 1.50 33.08
C PHE A 84 -34.55 1.51 33.63
N GLU A 85 -35.08 0.34 33.96
CA GLU A 85 -36.33 0.23 34.67
C GLU A 85 -36.12 0.67 36.13
N ILE A 86 -36.65 1.84 36.48
CA ILE A 86 -36.67 2.40 37.82
C ILE A 86 -37.91 3.30 37.97
N PRO A 87 -38.82 2.99 38.89
CA PRO A 87 -40.01 3.81 39.12
C PRO A 87 -39.65 5.25 39.46
N ALA A 88 -40.49 6.19 39.05
CA ALA A 88 -40.20 7.64 39.27
C ALA A 88 -40.00 7.99 40.74
N ALA A 89 -40.66 7.32 41.66
CA ALA A 89 -40.51 7.52 43.11
C ALA A 89 -39.16 7.06 43.68
N ASP A 90 -38.43 6.20 42.95
CA ASP A 90 -37.13 5.62 43.38
C ASP A 90 -35.94 6.31 42.74
N ARG A 91 -36.15 7.28 41.83
CA ARG A 91 -35.12 8.00 41.12
C ARG A 91 -34.49 9.09 41.98
N LEU A 92 -33.18 9.19 41.96
CA LEU A 92 -32.45 10.28 42.59
C LEU A 92 -32.06 11.33 41.56
N TYR A 93 -32.58 12.52 41.70
CA TYR A 93 -32.16 13.69 40.91
C TYR A 93 -31.14 14.52 41.69
N PRO A 94 -30.09 15.04 41.04
CA PRO A 94 -29.13 15.91 41.71
C PRO A 94 -29.84 17.16 42.25
N ALA A 95 -29.50 17.53 43.47
CA ALA A 95 -29.97 18.79 44.04
C ALA A 95 -29.41 20.00 43.26
N GLU A 96 -30.14 21.10 43.19
CA GLU A 96 -29.61 22.35 42.65
C GLU A 96 -28.43 22.80 43.50
N THR A 97 -27.22 22.72 42.97
CA THR A 97 -25.97 23.09 43.63
C THR A 97 -25.18 24.07 42.75
N ALA A 98 -24.27 24.83 43.37
CA ALA A 98 -23.38 25.74 42.65
C ALA A 98 -22.41 24.98 41.69
N ASN A 99 -22.15 23.67 41.93
CA ASN A 99 -21.33 22.80 41.10
C ASN A 99 -22.10 21.53 40.77
N PRO A 100 -22.96 21.54 39.75
CA PRO A 100 -23.73 20.38 39.36
C PRO A 100 -22.79 19.28 38.82
N SER A 101 -23.04 18.02 39.25
CA SER A 101 -22.25 16.87 38.83
C SER A 101 -23.18 15.67 38.56
N PRO A 102 -22.93 14.85 37.55
CA PRO A 102 -23.74 13.67 37.30
C PRO A 102 -23.80 12.70 38.47
N TRP A 103 -22.76 12.65 39.32
CA TRP A 103 -22.69 11.77 40.50
C TRP A 103 -23.59 12.19 41.69
N HIS A 104 -24.28 13.30 41.57
CA HIS A 104 -25.24 13.74 42.60
C HIS A 104 -26.63 13.12 42.41
N GLY A 105 -26.85 12.33 41.38
CA GLY A 105 -28.08 11.62 41.07
C GLY A 105 -27.82 10.28 40.38
N ASP A 106 -28.89 9.62 39.94
CA ASP A 106 -28.76 8.39 39.16
C ASP A 106 -28.04 8.66 37.84
N LEU A 107 -27.12 7.74 37.46
CA LEU A 107 -26.29 7.94 36.29
C LEU A 107 -25.88 6.61 35.61
N ALA A 108 -25.39 6.73 34.41
CA ALA A 108 -24.66 5.68 33.73
C ALA A 108 -23.19 6.11 33.51
N GLU A 109 -22.28 5.20 33.71
CA GLU A 109 -20.87 5.39 33.39
C GLU A 109 -20.43 4.48 32.24
N LEU A 110 -19.70 5.06 31.31
CA LEU A 110 -19.09 4.37 30.16
C LEU A 110 -17.59 4.44 30.30
N HIS A 111 -16.95 3.29 30.36
CA HIS A 111 -15.51 3.18 30.50
C HIS A 111 -14.92 2.53 29.24
N PHE A 112 -13.99 3.23 28.60
CA PHE A 112 -13.26 2.73 27.45
C PHE A 112 -11.77 2.69 27.82
N GLY A 113 -11.08 1.61 27.49
CA GLY A 113 -9.70 1.44 27.87
C GLY A 113 -8.83 0.74 26.84
N SER A 114 -7.51 0.84 27.04
CA SER A 114 -6.51 0.02 26.38
C SER A 114 -5.53 -0.50 27.44
N ILE A 115 -4.93 -1.66 27.19
CA ILE A 115 -3.99 -2.28 28.13
C ILE A 115 -2.54 -2.10 27.67
N ASP A 116 -2.29 -2.12 26.37
CA ASP A 116 -0.95 -2.16 25.77
C ASP A 116 -0.89 -1.33 24.49
N PRO A 117 0.19 -0.65 24.14
CA PRO A 117 1.41 -0.42 24.94
C PRO A 117 1.30 0.71 25.99
N ASP A 118 0.22 1.48 25.94
CA ASP A 118 -0.01 2.65 26.80
C ASP A 118 -1.40 2.53 27.44
N PRO A 119 -1.49 2.08 28.71
CA PRO A 119 -2.76 1.93 29.40
C PRO A 119 -3.47 3.28 29.52
N ARG A 120 -4.60 3.42 28.84
CA ARG A 120 -5.42 4.62 28.91
C ARG A 120 -6.83 4.25 29.31
N LEU A 121 -7.48 5.17 29.99
CA LEU A 121 -8.87 5.05 30.38
C LEU A 121 -9.59 6.35 30.01
N LEU A 122 -10.66 6.22 29.22
CA LEU A 122 -11.64 7.25 29.01
C LEU A 122 -12.88 6.91 29.82
N GLN A 123 -13.25 7.77 30.76
CA GLN A 123 -14.48 7.69 31.53
C GLN A 123 -15.43 8.78 31.07
N LEU A 124 -16.63 8.36 30.68
CA LEU A 124 -17.75 9.26 30.38
C LEU A 124 -18.87 8.94 31.35
N ALA A 125 -19.61 9.96 31.77
CA ALA A 125 -20.80 9.74 32.59
C ALA A 125 -21.98 10.59 32.11
N VAL A 126 -23.17 10.05 32.23
CA VAL A 126 -24.44 10.72 31.90
C VAL A 126 -25.38 10.56 33.08
N GLY A 127 -25.69 11.67 33.73
CA GLY A 127 -26.69 11.71 34.81
C GLY A 127 -28.12 11.76 34.24
N ILE A 128 -29.09 11.36 35.05
CA ILE A 128 -30.53 11.35 34.70
C ILE A 128 -31.02 12.69 34.19
N THR A 129 -30.47 13.80 34.65
CA THR A 129 -30.81 15.16 34.23
C THR A 129 -30.13 15.65 32.95
N GLY A 130 -29.32 14.79 32.32
CA GLY A 130 -28.51 15.11 31.14
C GLY A 130 -27.18 15.80 31.47
N LEU A 131 -26.82 15.94 32.75
CA LEU A 131 -25.45 16.34 33.11
C LEU A 131 -24.45 15.29 32.66
N THR A 132 -23.36 15.74 32.07
CA THR A 132 -22.31 14.86 31.52
C THR A 132 -20.96 15.11 32.16
N PHE A 133 -20.11 14.07 32.11
CA PHE A 133 -18.69 14.16 32.47
C PHE A 133 -17.83 13.47 31.43
N ASP A 134 -16.68 14.05 31.14
CA ASP A 134 -15.65 13.55 30.23
C ASP A 134 -14.27 13.67 30.88
N SER A 135 -13.63 12.56 31.20
CA SER A 135 -12.30 12.55 31.83
C SER A 135 -11.20 13.11 30.93
N SER A 136 -11.41 13.15 29.60
CA SER A 136 -10.46 13.74 28.66
C SER A 136 -10.57 15.28 28.58
N GLY A 137 -11.70 15.83 29.02
CA GLY A 137 -12.02 17.26 28.91
C GLY A 137 -12.33 17.75 27.49
N ASN A 138 -12.34 16.87 26.49
CA ASN A 138 -12.54 17.26 25.08
C ASN A 138 -14.00 17.56 24.74
N ASN A 139 -14.96 16.93 25.42
CA ASN A 139 -16.40 17.12 25.25
C ASN A 139 -16.89 17.04 23.79
N LEU A 140 -16.27 16.18 22.99
CA LEU A 140 -16.60 16.01 21.56
C LEU A 140 -17.77 15.07 21.31
N TRP A 141 -18.24 14.38 22.32
CA TRP A 141 -19.37 13.46 22.28
C TRP A 141 -20.66 14.17 22.72
N GLN A 142 -21.79 13.51 22.50
CA GLN A 142 -23.11 14.04 22.82
C GLN A 142 -23.95 13.00 23.52
N ALA A 143 -24.78 13.46 24.47
CA ALA A 143 -25.77 12.66 25.16
C ALA A 143 -27.12 13.38 25.16
N GLN A 144 -28.20 12.60 25.05
CA GLN A 144 -29.57 13.08 25.22
C GLN A 144 -30.36 12.10 26.07
N THR A 145 -30.83 12.56 27.21
CA THR A 145 -31.63 11.76 28.16
C THR A 145 -33.11 11.82 27.85
N PHE A 146 -33.81 10.78 28.24
CA PHE A 146 -35.27 10.68 28.20
C PHE A 146 -35.78 9.88 29.39
N GLU A 147 -37.01 10.15 29.81
CA GLU A 147 -37.63 9.45 30.92
C GLU A 147 -39.14 9.27 30.69
N ASN A 148 -39.70 8.28 31.37
CA ASN A 148 -41.14 8.03 31.46
C ASN A 148 -41.48 7.52 32.87
N GLU A 149 -42.71 7.15 33.13
CA GLU A 149 -43.16 6.69 34.46
C GLU A 149 -42.38 5.46 34.98
N ASN A 150 -41.94 4.58 34.09
CA ASN A 150 -41.33 3.29 34.44
C ASN A 150 -39.79 3.31 34.47
N GLY A 151 -39.14 4.32 33.90
CA GLY A 151 -37.69 4.36 33.85
C GLY A 151 -37.13 5.60 33.16
N TRP A 152 -35.81 5.60 33.03
CA TRP A 152 -35.07 6.62 32.27
C TRP A 152 -34.01 5.99 31.39
N GLY A 153 -33.55 6.72 30.40
CA GLY A 153 -32.50 6.28 29.51
C GLY A 153 -31.79 7.44 28.85
N ALA A 154 -30.81 7.12 28.02
CA ALA A 154 -30.18 8.10 27.17
C ALA A 154 -29.71 7.49 25.85
N GLU A 155 -29.61 8.33 24.84
CA GLU A 155 -28.83 8.09 23.62
C GLU A 155 -27.52 8.86 23.70
N VAL A 156 -26.42 8.20 23.31
CA VAL A 156 -25.07 8.77 23.30
C VAL A 156 -24.44 8.52 21.96
N ARG A 157 -23.77 9.54 21.41
CA ARG A 157 -22.93 9.38 20.22
C ARG A 157 -21.53 9.88 20.49
N ILE A 158 -20.54 9.02 20.20
CA ILE A 158 -19.13 9.26 20.47
C ILE A 158 -18.37 9.15 19.15
N PRO A 159 -17.65 10.22 18.70
CA PRO A 159 -16.78 10.10 17.54
C PRO A 159 -15.76 8.99 17.73
N THR A 160 -15.59 8.13 16.73
CA THR A 160 -14.62 7.02 16.80
C THR A 160 -13.18 7.54 16.95
N SER A 161 -12.91 8.77 16.50
CA SER A 161 -11.64 9.45 16.71
C SER A 161 -11.32 9.76 18.18
N CYS A 162 -12.32 9.76 19.08
CA CYS A 162 -12.14 9.94 20.52
C CYS A 162 -11.83 8.61 21.24
N LEU A 163 -12.00 7.49 20.56
CA LEU A 163 -11.83 6.15 21.12
C LEU A 163 -10.49 5.57 20.71
N LEU A 164 -9.82 4.93 21.65
CA LEU A 164 -8.56 4.20 21.41
C LEU A 164 -8.88 2.81 20.87
N ILE A 165 -9.21 2.74 19.60
CA ILE A 165 -9.55 1.50 18.91
C ILE A 165 -8.24 0.83 18.50
N THR A 166 -7.99 -0.37 19.01
CA THR A 166 -6.85 -1.22 18.65
C THR A 166 -7.35 -2.50 18.02
N GLU A 167 -6.75 -2.91 16.90
CA GLU A 167 -7.08 -4.17 16.20
C GLU A 167 -8.60 -4.38 15.95
N GLY A 168 -9.34 -3.29 15.69
CA GLY A 168 -10.77 -3.33 15.37
C GLY A 168 -11.69 -3.48 16.60
N GLY A 169 -11.16 -3.32 17.82
CA GLY A 169 -11.92 -3.39 19.05
C GLY A 169 -11.43 -2.39 20.11
N ILE A 170 -12.17 -2.34 21.21
CA ILE A 170 -11.82 -1.54 22.38
C ILE A 170 -12.33 -2.24 23.65
N PHE A 171 -11.56 -2.18 24.72
CA PHE A 171 -12.03 -2.61 26.03
C PHE A 171 -13.08 -1.64 26.53
N PHE A 172 -14.18 -2.18 27.02
CA PHE A 172 -15.36 -1.43 27.40
C PHE A 172 -16.03 -2.03 28.62
N ASN A 173 -16.53 -1.16 29.47
CA ASN A 173 -17.51 -1.51 30.49
C ASN A 173 -18.59 -0.45 30.58
N PHE A 174 -19.78 -0.88 30.87
CA PHE A 174 -20.93 -0.02 31.08
C PHE A 174 -21.45 -0.29 32.49
N CYS A 175 -21.62 0.77 33.26
CA CYS A 175 -22.08 0.69 34.63
C CYS A 175 -23.35 1.52 34.81
N ARG A 176 -24.39 0.91 35.39
CA ARG A 176 -25.55 1.58 35.94
C ARG A 176 -25.28 1.91 37.39
N CYS A 177 -25.48 3.15 37.79
CA CYS A 177 -25.32 3.64 39.14
C CYS A 177 -26.65 4.19 39.63
N ASP A 178 -27.36 3.40 40.44
CA ASP A 178 -28.59 3.77 41.14
C ASP A 178 -28.20 4.35 42.49
N MET A 179 -27.96 5.65 42.50
CA MET A 179 -27.41 6.36 43.66
C MET A 179 -28.42 6.43 44.82
N GLY A 180 -29.70 6.48 44.51
CA GLY A 180 -30.78 6.48 45.52
C GLY A 180 -30.82 5.21 46.35
N LYS A 181 -30.48 4.09 45.75
CA LYS A 181 -30.47 2.77 46.41
C LYS A 181 -29.06 2.29 46.78
N SER A 182 -28.04 3.01 46.34
CA SER A 182 -26.64 2.56 46.42
C SER A 182 -26.44 1.20 45.74
N GLU A 183 -27.13 0.96 44.62
CA GLU A 183 -27.05 -0.26 43.84
C GLU A 183 -26.29 0.01 42.54
N PHE A 184 -25.28 -0.85 42.25
CA PHE A 184 -24.44 -0.71 41.08
C PHE A 184 -24.44 -1.99 40.28
N GLN A 185 -24.58 -1.87 38.97
CA GLN A 185 -24.54 -2.97 38.02
C GLN A 185 -23.52 -2.68 36.93
N CYS A 186 -22.77 -3.70 36.51
CA CYS A 186 -21.80 -3.57 35.43
C CYS A 186 -22.03 -4.65 34.38
N TRP A 187 -21.76 -4.34 33.11
CA TRP A 187 -21.79 -5.35 32.06
C TRP A 187 -20.71 -6.42 32.29
N SER A 188 -19.46 -6.02 32.43
CA SER A 188 -18.40 -6.95 32.79
C SER A 188 -18.11 -6.88 34.29
N PRO A 189 -18.11 -8.02 35.01
CA PRO A 189 -17.89 -8.04 36.45
C PRO A 189 -16.57 -7.43 36.86
N LEU A 190 -16.60 -6.52 37.83
CA LEU A 190 -15.46 -5.86 38.42
C LEU A 190 -15.20 -6.42 39.82
N ARG A 191 -13.98 -6.29 40.31
CA ARG A 191 -13.59 -6.90 41.61
C ARG A 191 -13.47 -5.89 42.77
N LYS A 192 -12.94 -4.68 42.47
CA LYS A 192 -12.61 -3.68 43.48
C LYS A 192 -13.04 -2.27 43.15
N ARG A 193 -12.99 -1.87 41.89
CA ARG A 193 -13.23 -0.50 41.46
C ARG A 193 -13.72 -0.45 39.99
N PHE A 194 -14.33 0.66 39.58
CA PHE A 194 -14.85 0.83 38.21
C PHE A 194 -13.76 0.92 37.13
N HIS A 195 -12.52 1.17 37.49
CA HIS A 195 -11.41 1.44 36.56
C HIS A 195 -10.48 0.23 36.32
N GLU A 196 -11.00 -0.98 36.49
CA GLU A 196 -10.23 -2.22 36.28
C GLU A 196 -10.29 -2.64 34.81
N VAL A 197 -9.53 -1.96 33.93
CA VAL A 197 -9.54 -2.21 32.47
C VAL A 197 -9.26 -3.67 32.15
N GLU A 198 -8.43 -4.34 32.95
CA GLU A 198 -8.13 -5.77 32.81
C GLU A 198 -9.35 -6.69 32.93
N ASN A 199 -10.41 -6.22 33.61
CA ASN A 199 -11.67 -6.94 33.79
C ASN A 199 -12.78 -6.44 32.85
N PHE A 200 -12.53 -5.46 31.98
CA PHE A 200 -13.52 -4.97 31.03
C PHE A 200 -13.86 -6.04 29.99
N GLY A 201 -15.08 -5.99 29.48
CA GLY A 201 -15.45 -6.68 28.27
C GLY A 201 -14.82 -6.02 27.05
N GLU A 202 -15.15 -6.50 25.87
CA GLU A 202 -14.61 -6.04 24.61
C GLU A 202 -15.70 -5.74 23.60
N LEU A 203 -15.65 -4.57 23.00
CA LEU A 203 -16.43 -4.21 21.82
C LEU A 203 -15.62 -4.55 20.59
N LEU A 204 -16.12 -5.40 19.72
CA LEU A 204 -15.55 -5.71 18.42
C LEU A 204 -16.37 -5.03 17.32
N PHE A 205 -15.74 -4.13 16.57
CA PHE A 205 -16.42 -3.34 15.55
C PHE A 205 -16.56 -4.12 14.26
N CYS A 206 -17.78 -4.46 13.88
CA CYS A 206 -18.09 -5.14 12.64
C CYS A 206 -17.93 -4.23 11.42
N SER A 207 -17.46 -4.81 10.33
CA SER A 207 -17.58 -4.26 8.98
C SER A 207 -19.04 -4.39 8.47
N TYR A 208 -19.31 -3.81 7.31
CA TYR A 208 -20.61 -3.94 6.64
C TYR A 208 -21.01 -5.41 6.41
N ASN A 209 -20.07 -6.22 6.00
CA ASN A 209 -20.27 -7.62 5.66
C ASN A 209 -20.57 -8.48 6.91
N GLU A 210 -19.80 -8.26 7.98
CA GLU A 210 -20.05 -8.91 9.26
C GLU A 210 -21.42 -8.53 9.83
N THR A 211 -21.83 -7.28 9.67
CA THR A 211 -23.16 -6.80 10.05
C THR A 211 -24.26 -7.54 9.27
N ALA A 212 -24.06 -7.81 7.99
CA ALA A 212 -24.99 -8.58 7.17
C ALA A 212 -25.10 -10.03 7.65
N LEU A 213 -24.00 -10.66 8.04
CA LEU A 213 -23.96 -12.00 8.64
C LEU A 213 -24.69 -12.05 9.98
N LEU A 214 -24.47 -11.05 10.85
CA LEU A 214 -25.20 -10.94 12.12
C LEU A 214 -26.73 -10.86 11.90
N ARG A 215 -27.15 -10.14 10.87
CA ARG A 215 -28.59 -9.98 10.53
C ARG A 215 -29.20 -11.22 9.92
N SER A 216 -28.44 -12.02 9.18
CA SER A 216 -28.94 -13.24 8.55
C SER A 216 -29.16 -14.40 9.54
N GLY A 217 -28.83 -14.20 10.82
CA GLY A 217 -28.87 -15.25 11.83
C GLY A 217 -27.78 -16.32 11.69
N THR A 218 -26.88 -16.12 10.71
CA THR A 218 -25.63 -16.86 10.56
C THR A 218 -24.49 -16.18 11.34
N ALA A 219 -24.85 -15.40 12.36
CA ALA A 219 -23.86 -14.89 13.29
C ALA A 219 -22.93 -16.04 13.67
N PRO A 220 -21.63 -15.78 13.74
CA PRO A 220 -20.73 -16.79 14.27
C PRO A 220 -21.28 -17.16 15.64
N ALA A 221 -22.00 -18.28 15.66
CA ALA A 221 -22.29 -18.93 16.90
C ALA A 221 -20.95 -18.99 17.64
N SER A 222 -20.99 -19.02 18.95
CA SER A 222 -19.86 -19.16 19.87
C SER A 222 -18.83 -20.28 19.54
N THR A 223 -18.89 -20.85 18.36
CA THR A 223 -18.10 -21.95 17.82
C THR A 223 -17.11 -21.56 16.72
N LEU A 224 -17.13 -20.34 16.19
CA LEU A 224 -16.01 -19.88 15.36
C LEU A 224 -14.83 -19.59 16.29
N ASP A 225 -13.74 -20.31 16.06
CA ASP A 225 -12.46 -20.03 16.70
C ASP A 225 -12.22 -18.53 16.62
N ARG A 226 -12.15 -17.86 17.78
CA ARG A 226 -11.93 -16.41 17.88
C ARG A 226 -10.75 -15.95 17.01
N GLN A 227 -9.67 -16.75 16.96
CA GLN A 227 -8.51 -16.45 16.13
C GLN A 227 -8.81 -16.54 14.62
N ALA A 228 -9.63 -17.48 14.21
CA ALA A 228 -10.05 -17.60 12.81
C ALA A 228 -10.97 -16.44 12.41
N PHE A 229 -11.89 -16.04 13.30
CA PHE A 229 -12.77 -14.90 13.09
C PHE A 229 -12.01 -13.57 13.09
N GLU A 230 -11.05 -13.37 14.00
CA GLU A 230 -10.17 -12.19 14.02
C GLU A 230 -9.31 -12.11 12.77
N LYS A 231 -8.78 -13.23 12.29
CA LYS A 231 -8.08 -13.26 10.99
C LYS A 231 -9.00 -12.92 9.82
N LEU A 232 -10.22 -13.42 9.81
CA LEU A 232 -11.22 -13.09 8.80
C LEU A 232 -11.62 -11.62 8.90
N ARG A 233 -11.87 -11.10 10.10
CA ARG A 233 -12.19 -9.69 10.33
C ARG A 233 -11.08 -8.76 9.82
N ASN A 234 -9.82 -9.06 10.15
CA ASN A 234 -8.67 -8.28 9.69
C ASN A 234 -8.53 -8.33 8.15
N ALA A 235 -9.02 -9.41 7.52
CA ALA A 235 -9.09 -9.51 6.07
C ALA A 235 -10.27 -8.72 5.44
N TRP A 236 -11.25 -8.29 6.24
CA TRP A 236 -12.50 -7.70 5.77
C TRP A 236 -12.67 -6.22 6.09
N GLU A 237 -11.78 -5.65 6.85
CA GLU A 237 -11.83 -4.20 7.07
C GLU A 237 -11.74 -3.47 5.75
N THR A 238 -12.62 -2.50 5.54
CA THR A 238 -12.69 -1.69 4.33
C THR A 238 -11.33 -1.12 3.88
N PRO A 239 -10.39 -0.78 4.79
CA PRO A 239 -9.02 -0.44 4.41
C PRO A 239 -8.29 -1.54 3.65
N ALA A 240 -8.46 -2.81 4.01
CA ALA A 240 -7.73 -3.92 3.37
C ALA A 240 -7.99 -4.03 1.86
N GLN A 241 -9.18 -3.70 1.43
CA GLN A 241 -9.60 -3.76 0.01
C GLN A 241 -9.22 -2.53 -0.79
N LYS A 242 -8.87 -1.43 -0.12
CA LYS A 242 -8.52 -0.20 -0.80
C LYS A 242 -7.20 -0.37 -1.55
N VAL A 243 -7.20 -0.05 -2.83
CA VAL A 243 -5.96 0.13 -3.59
C VAL A 243 -5.28 1.38 -3.05
N ILE A 244 -4.08 1.21 -2.50
CA ILE A 244 -3.29 2.28 -1.90
C ILE A 244 -2.19 2.78 -2.81
N HIS A 245 -1.64 1.89 -3.66
CA HIS A 245 -0.62 2.22 -4.65
C HIS A 245 -0.94 1.60 -6.01
N GLY A 246 -0.65 2.32 -7.08
CA GLY A 246 -0.94 1.87 -8.43
C GLY A 246 -2.35 2.25 -8.91
N PRO A 247 -2.85 1.58 -9.98
CA PRO A 247 -2.11 0.62 -10.80
C PRO A 247 -0.98 1.25 -11.59
N TYR A 248 0.04 0.45 -11.89
CA TYR A 248 1.12 0.80 -12.79
C TYR A 248 1.44 -0.37 -13.72
N LEU A 249 1.90 -0.05 -14.92
CA LEU A 249 2.25 -1.03 -15.93
C LEU A 249 3.76 -1.23 -15.99
N SER A 250 4.20 -2.46 -16.26
CA SER A 250 5.62 -2.80 -16.38
C SER A 250 5.85 -3.89 -17.43
N ALA A 251 7.12 -4.13 -17.74
CA ALA A 251 7.57 -5.20 -18.62
C ALA A 251 6.78 -5.24 -19.95
N PRO A 252 6.75 -4.12 -20.71
CA PRO A 252 6.11 -4.13 -22.02
C PRO A 252 6.88 -5.03 -23.00
N ASP A 253 6.14 -5.78 -23.80
CA ASP A 253 6.65 -6.56 -24.93
C ASP A 253 5.71 -6.36 -26.10
N GLN A 254 6.01 -6.97 -27.24
CA GLN A 254 5.23 -6.80 -28.48
C GLN A 254 3.74 -7.12 -28.31
N THR A 255 3.40 -8.11 -27.49
CA THR A 255 2.02 -8.61 -27.30
C THR A 255 1.64 -8.84 -25.85
N SER A 256 2.43 -8.31 -24.91
CA SER A 256 2.17 -8.48 -23.48
C SER A 256 2.54 -7.25 -22.66
N VAL A 257 1.95 -7.15 -21.47
CA VAL A 257 2.26 -6.13 -20.47
C VAL A 257 1.87 -6.66 -19.09
N CYS A 258 2.55 -6.20 -18.07
CA CYS A 258 2.22 -6.50 -16.68
C CYS A 258 1.51 -5.32 -16.02
N ILE A 259 0.53 -5.61 -15.18
CA ILE A 259 -0.21 -4.63 -14.39
C ILE A 259 -0.05 -5.00 -12.92
N SER A 260 0.39 -4.04 -12.12
CA SER A 260 0.60 -4.21 -10.67
C SER A 260 -0.15 -3.14 -9.89
N TRP A 261 -0.60 -3.52 -8.70
CA TRP A 261 -1.19 -2.60 -7.72
C TRP A 261 -1.01 -3.15 -6.31
N GLU A 262 -1.19 -2.30 -5.32
CA GLU A 262 -1.13 -2.70 -3.92
C GLU A 262 -2.41 -2.33 -3.18
N THR A 263 -2.86 -3.24 -2.33
CA THR A 263 -4.00 -3.06 -1.43
C THR A 263 -3.54 -2.87 0.01
N ALA A 264 -4.31 -2.16 0.81
CA ALA A 264 -3.98 -1.85 2.21
C ALA A 264 -3.83 -3.11 3.09
N GLY A 265 -4.53 -4.18 2.76
CA GLY A 265 -4.43 -5.46 3.45
C GLY A 265 -4.41 -6.63 2.46
N LYS A 266 -4.23 -7.84 2.98
CA LYS A 266 -4.21 -9.07 2.16
C LYS A 266 -5.62 -9.43 1.69
N VAL A 267 -5.87 -9.33 0.39
CA VAL A 267 -7.14 -9.69 -0.25
C VAL A 267 -6.91 -10.45 -1.54
N PRO A 268 -7.84 -11.31 -1.98
CA PRO A 268 -7.82 -11.81 -3.36
C PRO A 268 -8.24 -10.68 -4.31
N ALA A 269 -7.65 -10.67 -5.50
CA ALA A 269 -7.96 -9.67 -6.50
C ALA A 269 -7.90 -10.23 -7.92
N PHE A 270 -8.55 -9.53 -8.85
CA PHE A 270 -8.49 -9.78 -10.27
C PHE A 270 -8.63 -8.47 -11.05
N LEU A 271 -8.32 -8.49 -12.32
CA LEU A 271 -8.69 -7.44 -13.23
C LEU A 271 -9.56 -7.97 -14.38
N GLU A 272 -10.34 -7.08 -14.95
CA GLU A 272 -11.06 -7.29 -16.20
C GLU A 272 -10.54 -6.32 -17.25
N TYR A 273 -10.31 -6.82 -18.45
CA TYR A 273 -9.82 -6.00 -19.55
C TYR A 273 -10.50 -6.34 -20.89
N LYS A 274 -10.52 -5.39 -21.79
CA LYS A 274 -10.99 -5.54 -23.18
C LYS A 274 -10.41 -4.44 -24.06
N GLU A 275 -10.49 -4.60 -25.36
CA GLU A 275 -10.23 -3.50 -26.29
C GLU A 275 -11.23 -2.35 -26.00
N LYS A 276 -10.76 -1.11 -25.99
CA LYS A 276 -11.50 0.07 -25.50
C LYS A 276 -12.91 0.19 -26.08
N ASP A 277 -13.04 0.02 -27.38
CA ASP A 277 -14.30 0.25 -28.11
C ASP A 277 -15.03 -1.06 -28.48
N SER A 278 -14.57 -2.22 -27.95
CA SER A 278 -15.22 -3.51 -28.19
C SER A 278 -16.51 -3.65 -27.38
N CYS A 279 -17.53 -4.23 -28.02
CA CYS A 279 -18.76 -4.68 -27.36
C CYS A 279 -18.61 -6.04 -26.68
N ASP A 280 -17.44 -6.68 -26.76
CA ASP A 280 -17.20 -7.98 -26.17
C ASP A 280 -17.22 -7.93 -24.64
N LYS A 281 -17.53 -9.07 -24.03
CA LYS A 281 -17.40 -9.22 -22.59
C LYS A 281 -15.93 -9.09 -22.19
N PRO A 282 -15.63 -8.40 -21.08
CA PRO A 282 -14.26 -8.31 -20.58
C PRO A 282 -13.68 -9.70 -20.27
N THR A 283 -12.40 -9.86 -20.53
CA THR A 283 -11.62 -11.02 -20.05
C THR A 283 -11.18 -10.78 -18.63
N ARG A 284 -11.39 -11.77 -17.75
CA ARG A 284 -10.99 -11.73 -16.34
C ARG A 284 -9.71 -12.50 -16.11
N ILE A 285 -8.78 -11.90 -15.37
CA ILE A 285 -7.54 -12.53 -14.91
C ILE A 285 -7.35 -12.29 -13.41
N TYR A 286 -7.10 -13.37 -12.68
CA TYR A 286 -6.85 -13.32 -11.24
C TYR A 286 -5.36 -13.03 -10.96
N SER A 287 -5.07 -12.26 -9.92
CA SER A 287 -3.70 -11.89 -9.57
C SER A 287 -2.87 -13.08 -9.11
N SER A 288 -3.46 -13.98 -8.34
CA SER A 288 -2.80 -15.22 -7.90
C SER A 288 -3.84 -16.28 -7.55
N GLN A 289 -3.56 -17.52 -7.93
CA GLN A 289 -4.35 -18.68 -7.52
C GLN A 289 -3.47 -19.93 -7.43
N ALA A 290 -3.77 -20.79 -6.48
CA ALA A 290 -3.15 -22.08 -6.33
C ALA A 290 -4.20 -23.13 -5.94
N HIS A 291 -4.15 -24.30 -6.55
CA HIS A 291 -5.07 -25.42 -6.25
C HIS A 291 -6.57 -25.06 -6.38
N GLY A 292 -6.91 -24.13 -7.29
CA GLY A 292 -8.27 -23.63 -7.47
C GLY A 292 -8.74 -22.59 -6.42
N ILE A 293 -7.83 -22.14 -5.54
CA ILE A 293 -8.12 -21.15 -4.51
C ILE A 293 -7.38 -19.87 -4.85
N LEU A 294 -8.06 -18.72 -4.74
CA LEU A 294 -7.47 -17.41 -4.90
C LEU A 294 -6.59 -17.08 -3.69
N ALA A 295 -5.35 -16.66 -3.94
CA ALA A 295 -4.46 -16.21 -2.88
C ALA A 295 -4.84 -14.80 -2.42
N SER A 296 -4.73 -14.56 -1.11
CA SER A 296 -4.85 -13.23 -0.52
C SER A 296 -3.47 -12.62 -0.36
N GLU A 297 -3.21 -11.54 -1.11
CA GLU A 297 -1.93 -10.84 -1.15
C GLU A 297 -2.16 -9.33 -0.98
N THR A 298 -1.13 -8.58 -0.60
CA THR A 298 -1.15 -7.13 -0.60
C THR A 298 -0.67 -6.56 -1.92
N HIS A 299 0.33 -7.20 -2.52
CA HIS A 299 0.87 -6.81 -3.83
C HIS A 299 0.34 -7.76 -4.91
N HIS A 300 -0.34 -7.19 -5.88
CA HIS A 300 -0.98 -7.91 -6.97
C HIS A 300 -0.21 -7.68 -8.27
N PHE A 301 -0.04 -8.75 -9.02
CA PHE A 301 0.68 -8.75 -10.28
C PHE A 301 -0.06 -9.63 -11.29
N VAL A 302 -0.40 -9.06 -12.43
CA VAL A 302 -1.08 -9.75 -13.53
C VAL A 302 -0.32 -9.51 -14.83
N LYS A 303 -0.02 -10.58 -15.57
CA LYS A 303 0.51 -10.50 -16.92
C LYS A 303 -0.64 -10.67 -17.93
N LEU A 304 -0.79 -9.72 -18.83
CA LEU A 304 -1.68 -9.82 -20.00
C LEU A 304 -0.87 -10.29 -21.19
N ASP A 305 -1.30 -11.37 -21.82
CA ASP A 305 -0.66 -11.97 -22.98
C ASP A 305 -1.60 -11.95 -24.20
N ASN A 306 -1.04 -12.18 -25.37
CA ASN A 306 -1.78 -12.27 -26.65
C ASN A 306 -2.56 -11.00 -27.01
N LEU A 307 -2.04 -9.86 -26.59
CA LEU A 307 -2.61 -8.57 -26.93
C LEU A 307 -2.37 -8.24 -28.41
N LYS A 308 -3.31 -7.56 -29.04
CA LYS A 308 -3.14 -7.04 -30.40
C LYS A 308 -2.18 -5.85 -30.38
N PRO A 309 -1.26 -5.75 -31.35
CA PRO A 309 -0.39 -4.56 -31.48
C PRO A 309 -1.20 -3.30 -31.77
N ASP A 310 -0.64 -2.14 -31.42
CA ASP A 310 -1.19 -0.79 -31.70
C ASP A 310 -2.66 -0.60 -31.26
N THR A 311 -3.06 -1.27 -30.19
CA THR A 311 -4.44 -1.33 -29.73
C THR A 311 -4.57 -0.71 -28.34
N VAL A 312 -5.62 0.10 -28.16
CA VAL A 312 -5.95 0.65 -26.83
C VAL A 312 -6.83 -0.33 -26.08
N TYR A 313 -6.40 -0.70 -24.90
CA TYR A 313 -7.15 -1.53 -23.97
C TYR A 313 -7.67 -0.72 -22.79
N GLN A 314 -8.85 -1.10 -22.35
CA GLN A 314 -9.47 -0.67 -21.09
C GLN A 314 -9.33 -1.78 -20.06
N TYR A 315 -9.02 -1.43 -18.81
CA TYR A 315 -9.03 -2.40 -17.71
C TYR A 315 -9.61 -1.82 -16.44
N GLN A 316 -10.10 -2.70 -15.56
CA GLN A 316 -10.63 -2.38 -14.23
C GLN A 316 -10.12 -3.40 -13.21
N ILE A 317 -9.82 -2.91 -12.01
CA ILE A 317 -9.36 -3.73 -10.88
C ILE A 317 -10.54 -4.03 -9.95
N TYR A 318 -10.58 -5.26 -9.48
CA TYR A 318 -11.55 -5.75 -8.52
C TYR A 318 -10.83 -6.42 -7.36
N THR A 319 -11.30 -6.14 -6.15
CA THR A 319 -10.89 -6.81 -4.94
C THR A 319 -12.03 -7.68 -4.41
N LEU A 320 -11.69 -8.79 -3.82
CA LEU A 320 -12.65 -9.74 -3.25
C LEU A 320 -12.53 -9.75 -1.73
N THR A 321 -13.65 -9.96 -1.06
CA THR A 321 -13.61 -10.37 0.34
C THR A 321 -13.70 -11.88 0.42
N PRO A 322 -12.96 -12.55 1.32
CA PRO A 322 -12.98 -14.00 1.45
C PRO A 322 -14.35 -14.60 1.78
N VAL A 323 -15.33 -13.81 2.15
CA VAL A 323 -16.63 -14.25 2.68
C VAL A 323 -17.82 -13.90 1.80
N ILE A 324 -17.67 -12.92 0.92
CA ILE A 324 -18.75 -12.52 0.01
C ILE A 324 -18.21 -12.61 -1.41
N ASP A 325 -18.79 -13.49 -2.21
CA ASP A 325 -18.47 -13.67 -3.63
C ASP A 325 -18.79 -12.45 -4.51
N THR A 326 -19.08 -11.30 -3.92
CA THR A 326 -19.37 -10.08 -4.65
C THR A 326 -18.10 -9.27 -4.82
N PRO A 327 -17.53 -9.21 -6.02
CA PRO A 327 -16.35 -8.40 -6.30
C PRO A 327 -16.65 -6.93 -6.04
N GLN A 328 -15.74 -6.27 -5.33
CA GLN A 328 -15.78 -4.82 -5.17
C GLN A 328 -14.92 -4.19 -6.26
N ASN A 329 -15.53 -3.38 -7.10
CA ASN A 329 -14.81 -2.58 -8.07
C ASN A 329 -13.98 -1.52 -7.31
N ALA A 330 -12.68 -1.47 -7.56
CA ALA A 330 -11.80 -0.45 -7.00
C ALA A 330 -12.09 0.97 -7.57
N GLY A 331 -13.10 1.11 -8.41
CA GLY A 331 -13.58 2.39 -8.94
C GLY A 331 -12.69 3.00 -10.02
N ILE A 332 -11.66 2.29 -10.47
CA ILE A 332 -10.66 2.81 -11.40
C ILE A 332 -10.81 2.09 -12.74
N THR A 333 -11.31 2.82 -13.74
CA THR A 333 -11.19 2.41 -15.15
C THR A 333 -9.96 3.10 -15.73
N ARG A 334 -9.05 2.31 -16.31
CA ARG A 334 -7.78 2.79 -16.85
C ARG A 334 -7.59 2.32 -18.28
N PHE A 335 -6.70 3.00 -18.99
CA PHE A 335 -6.39 2.70 -20.38
C PHE A 335 -4.89 2.59 -20.59
N PHE A 336 -4.50 1.72 -21.50
CA PHE A 336 -3.12 1.65 -21.99
C PHE A 336 -3.11 1.28 -23.48
N LYS A 337 -2.03 1.61 -24.15
CA LYS A 337 -1.81 1.26 -25.56
C LYS A 337 -0.69 0.21 -25.65
N THR A 338 -0.91 -0.83 -26.44
CA THR A 338 0.08 -1.87 -26.71
C THR A 338 1.18 -1.39 -27.65
N ALA A 339 2.27 -2.17 -27.73
CA ALA A 339 3.38 -1.91 -28.63
C ALA A 339 2.92 -1.71 -30.08
N PRO A 340 3.55 -0.79 -30.82
CA PRO A 340 3.25 -0.54 -32.23
C PRO A 340 3.61 -1.76 -33.08
N GLY A 341 3.06 -1.84 -34.26
CA GLY A 341 3.48 -2.80 -35.28
C GLY A 341 4.93 -2.58 -35.70
N LYS A 342 5.57 -3.63 -36.27
CA LYS A 342 6.98 -3.59 -36.65
C LYS A 342 7.35 -2.47 -37.64
N ASP A 343 6.39 -1.99 -38.43
CA ASP A 343 6.61 -0.96 -39.43
C ASP A 343 6.28 0.45 -38.96
N GLN A 344 5.78 0.60 -37.74
CA GLN A 344 5.41 1.88 -37.16
C GLN A 344 6.56 2.54 -36.43
N ASP A 345 6.58 3.87 -36.46
CA ASP A 345 7.49 4.68 -35.67
C ASP A 345 6.91 4.89 -34.27
N TYR A 346 7.78 4.96 -33.29
CA TYR A 346 7.42 5.24 -31.89
C TYR A 346 8.54 5.95 -31.16
N SER A 347 8.30 6.31 -29.91
CA SER A 347 9.32 6.89 -29.06
C SER A 347 9.29 6.27 -27.66
N PHE A 348 10.39 6.39 -26.93
CA PHE A 348 10.47 6.09 -25.51
C PHE A 348 11.18 7.22 -24.76
N PHE A 349 10.92 7.28 -23.46
CA PHE A 349 11.48 8.30 -22.58
C PHE A 349 12.26 7.63 -21.45
N CYS A 350 13.45 8.15 -21.12
CA CYS A 350 14.32 7.56 -20.11
C CYS A 350 14.82 8.61 -19.13
N VAL A 351 14.79 8.27 -17.84
CA VAL A 351 15.41 9.01 -16.73
C VAL A 351 16.30 8.08 -15.91
N THR A 352 17.25 8.65 -15.17
CA THR A 352 18.21 7.90 -14.35
C THR A 352 18.55 8.67 -13.09
N ASP A 353 19.15 8.00 -12.11
CA ASP A 353 19.74 8.62 -10.91
C ASP A 353 18.76 9.55 -10.18
N LEU A 354 17.54 9.08 -10.02
CA LEU A 354 16.43 9.85 -9.39
C LEU A 354 16.67 10.08 -7.90
N HIS A 355 17.33 9.12 -7.23
CA HIS A 355 17.60 9.16 -5.79
C HIS A 355 16.39 9.58 -4.95
N SER A 356 15.22 9.01 -5.26
CA SER A 356 13.93 9.30 -4.62
C SER A 356 13.40 10.74 -4.84
N ASN A 357 13.87 11.44 -5.88
CA ASN A 357 13.39 12.78 -6.22
C ASN A 357 12.05 12.73 -6.99
N ALA A 358 10.97 12.54 -6.25
CA ALA A 358 9.61 12.44 -6.78
C ALA A 358 9.17 13.69 -7.58
N ASN A 359 9.63 14.88 -7.18
CA ASN A 359 9.31 16.14 -7.86
C ASN A 359 9.93 16.20 -9.25
N TYR A 360 11.23 15.87 -9.35
CA TYR A 360 11.91 15.79 -10.63
C TYR A 360 11.24 14.77 -11.55
N LEU A 361 10.97 13.56 -11.03
CA LEU A 361 10.32 12.50 -11.79
C LEU A 361 8.96 12.94 -12.33
N SER A 362 8.11 13.51 -11.47
CA SER A 362 6.78 14.02 -11.87
C SER A 362 6.88 15.10 -12.94
N TYR A 363 7.84 15.99 -12.81
CA TYR A 363 8.08 17.06 -13.78
C TYR A 363 8.57 16.52 -15.12
N ALA A 364 9.58 15.65 -15.12
CA ALA A 364 10.13 15.03 -16.33
C ALA A 364 9.05 14.25 -17.09
N LEU A 365 8.27 13.42 -16.39
CA LEU A 365 7.22 12.63 -16.99
C LEU A 365 6.00 13.44 -17.45
N SER A 366 5.81 14.65 -16.94
CA SER A 366 4.76 15.57 -17.41
C SER A 366 5.13 16.28 -18.71
N SER A 367 6.35 16.12 -19.21
CA SER A 367 6.78 16.74 -20.47
C SER A 367 6.02 16.15 -21.68
N PRO A 368 5.81 16.96 -22.74
CA PRO A 368 5.18 16.46 -23.97
C PRO A 368 5.91 15.26 -24.58
N GLN A 369 7.25 15.22 -24.46
CA GLN A 369 8.07 14.12 -24.95
C GLN A 369 7.80 12.82 -24.18
N ALA A 370 7.71 12.89 -22.87
CA ALA A 370 7.37 11.73 -22.06
C ALA A 370 5.94 11.24 -22.35
N GLN A 371 4.98 12.15 -22.45
CA GLN A 371 3.57 11.81 -22.63
C GLN A 371 3.24 11.19 -24.01
N GLN A 372 4.03 11.46 -25.04
CA GLN A 372 3.90 10.80 -26.35
C GLN A 372 4.69 9.49 -26.47
N SER A 373 5.46 9.12 -25.44
CA SER A 373 6.30 7.93 -25.44
C SER A 373 5.49 6.65 -25.21
N ALA A 374 5.89 5.58 -25.89
CA ALA A 374 5.24 4.29 -25.82
C ALA A 374 5.55 3.55 -24.50
N PHE A 375 6.70 3.83 -23.90
CA PHE A 375 7.06 3.38 -22.56
C PHE A 375 8.06 4.36 -21.91
N HIS A 376 8.12 4.32 -20.57
CA HIS A 376 9.12 5.03 -19.81
C HIS A 376 10.17 4.05 -19.27
N LEU A 377 11.43 4.46 -19.27
CA LEU A 377 12.54 3.67 -18.76
C LEU A 377 13.16 4.37 -17.55
N LEU A 378 13.28 3.64 -16.46
CA LEU A 378 13.97 4.05 -15.24
C LEU A 378 15.32 3.34 -15.20
N LEU A 379 16.41 4.08 -15.46
CA LEU A 379 17.73 3.53 -15.77
C LEU A 379 18.62 3.37 -14.52
N GLY A 380 18.04 2.95 -13.40
CA GLY A 380 18.76 2.68 -12.16
C GLY A 380 18.91 3.90 -11.25
N ASP A 381 19.28 3.61 -10.00
CA ASP A 381 19.39 4.57 -8.90
C ASP A 381 18.12 5.41 -8.74
N ASN A 382 16.98 4.75 -8.86
CA ASN A 382 15.67 5.37 -8.66
C ASN A 382 15.46 5.72 -7.18
N LEU A 383 16.08 4.95 -6.27
CA LEU A 383 16.10 5.17 -4.83
C LEU A 383 17.50 5.60 -4.37
N SER A 384 17.58 6.42 -3.31
CA SER A 384 18.84 6.64 -2.61
C SER A 384 19.28 5.40 -1.83
N HIS A 385 18.31 4.68 -1.25
CA HIS A 385 18.48 3.40 -0.55
C HIS A 385 17.16 2.65 -0.58
N ALA A 386 17.22 1.33 -0.73
CA ALA A 386 16.06 0.45 -0.56
C ALA A 386 15.73 0.26 0.93
N ALA A 387 15.35 1.35 1.59
CA ALA A 387 15.11 1.39 3.03
C ALA A 387 13.81 0.69 3.43
N GLY A 388 12.82 0.67 2.53
CA GLY A 388 11.52 0.05 2.75
C GLY A 388 10.64 0.19 1.52
N ARG A 389 9.51 -0.47 1.57
CA ARG A 389 8.49 -0.49 0.51
C ARG A 389 7.94 0.91 0.21
N GLU A 390 7.67 1.66 1.26
CA GLU A 390 7.18 3.04 1.21
C GLU A 390 8.10 3.99 0.42
N ALA A 391 9.42 3.81 0.54
CA ALA A 391 10.38 4.64 -0.20
C ALA A 391 10.22 4.46 -1.72
N LEU A 392 9.95 3.21 -2.16
CA LEU A 392 9.73 2.92 -3.57
C LEU A 392 8.39 3.49 -4.06
N PHE A 393 7.32 3.28 -3.32
CA PHE A 393 6.01 3.79 -3.74
C PHE A 393 5.98 5.31 -3.73
N ASN A 394 6.30 5.94 -2.62
CA ASN A 394 6.22 7.41 -2.50
C ASN A 394 7.25 8.14 -3.37
N GLY A 395 8.44 7.56 -3.55
CA GLY A 395 9.53 8.18 -4.32
C GLY A 395 9.47 7.95 -5.82
N VAL A 396 8.84 6.86 -6.27
CA VAL A 396 8.89 6.44 -7.68
C VAL A 396 7.50 6.11 -8.24
N ILE A 397 6.79 5.14 -7.66
CA ILE A 397 5.57 4.61 -8.28
C ILE A 397 4.41 5.61 -8.22
N ASP A 398 4.10 6.17 -7.05
CA ASP A 398 2.98 7.10 -6.89
C ASP A 398 3.12 8.38 -7.72
N PRO A 399 4.31 9.00 -7.84
CA PRO A 399 4.54 10.09 -8.79
C PRO A 399 4.19 9.73 -10.24
N ILE A 400 4.58 8.53 -10.70
CA ILE A 400 4.26 8.04 -12.05
C ILE A 400 2.76 7.83 -12.21
N VAL A 401 2.13 7.16 -11.25
CA VAL A 401 0.68 6.92 -11.25
C VAL A 401 -0.10 8.24 -11.28
N ALA A 402 0.33 9.23 -10.50
CA ALA A 402 -0.31 10.54 -10.47
C ALA A 402 -0.22 11.29 -11.83
N VAL A 403 0.91 11.17 -12.52
CA VAL A 403 1.07 11.74 -13.87
C VAL A 403 0.19 11.02 -14.87
N ASN A 404 0.18 9.69 -14.87
CA ASN A 404 -0.63 8.86 -15.75
C ASN A 404 -2.15 9.11 -15.55
N GLN A 405 -2.58 9.29 -14.29
CA GLN A 405 -3.98 9.61 -13.97
C GLN A 405 -4.45 10.94 -14.56
N LYS A 406 -3.59 11.95 -14.57
CA LYS A 406 -3.92 13.26 -15.17
C LYS A 406 -4.13 13.17 -16.69
N ASN A 407 -3.47 12.22 -17.35
CA ASN A 407 -3.49 12.07 -18.81
C ASN A 407 -4.42 10.94 -19.28
N ASP A 408 -5.12 10.29 -18.34
CA ASP A 408 -6.04 9.17 -18.60
C ASP A 408 -5.43 8.05 -19.45
N SER A 409 -4.13 7.82 -19.29
CA SER A 409 -3.38 6.79 -20.03
C SER A 409 -2.23 6.26 -19.19
N ASP A 410 -2.14 4.95 -19.04
CA ASP A 410 -1.03 4.29 -18.36
C ASP A 410 0.07 3.95 -19.36
N ILE A 411 1.23 4.56 -19.16
CA ILE A 411 2.42 4.30 -19.96
C ILE A 411 3.26 3.24 -19.23
N PRO A 412 3.61 2.11 -19.89
CA PRO A 412 4.36 1.03 -19.27
C PRO A 412 5.78 1.44 -18.87
N LEU A 413 6.30 0.79 -17.83
CA LEU A 413 7.62 1.02 -17.28
C LEU A 413 8.59 -0.10 -17.64
N VAL A 414 9.80 0.27 -17.99
CA VAL A 414 10.97 -0.61 -18.10
C VAL A 414 11.92 -0.26 -16.97
N PHE A 415 12.28 -1.24 -16.14
CA PHE A 415 13.14 -1.04 -14.98
C PHE A 415 14.53 -1.59 -15.24
N VAL A 416 15.55 -0.80 -14.95
CA VAL A 416 16.94 -1.19 -14.85
C VAL A 416 17.38 -0.99 -13.41
N ARG A 417 17.99 -2.00 -12.79
CA ARG A 417 18.49 -1.88 -11.43
C ARG A 417 19.80 -1.08 -11.40
N GLY A 418 19.89 -0.12 -10.48
CA GLY A 418 21.12 0.55 -10.13
C GLY A 418 21.77 -0.05 -8.87
N ASN A 419 22.94 0.47 -8.50
CA ASN A 419 23.63 -0.01 -7.31
C ASN A 419 22.98 0.46 -6.00
N HIS A 420 22.23 1.56 -6.00
CA HIS A 420 21.53 2.05 -4.83
C HIS A 420 20.30 1.19 -4.46
N GLU A 421 19.66 0.51 -5.40
CA GLU A 421 18.59 -0.43 -5.14
C GLU A 421 19.07 -1.69 -4.38
N GLN A 422 20.37 -1.93 -4.32
CA GLN A 422 20.97 -3.03 -3.57
C GLN A 422 21.28 -2.67 -2.11
N LEU A 423 21.13 -1.40 -1.74
CA LEU A 423 21.47 -0.88 -0.43
C LEU A 423 20.22 -0.77 0.44
N GLY A 424 20.17 -1.53 1.54
CA GLY A 424 19.09 -1.45 2.52
C GLY A 424 18.34 -2.75 2.72
N VAL A 425 17.48 -2.77 3.73
CA VAL A 425 16.76 -3.98 4.19
C VAL A 425 15.69 -4.45 3.20
N PHE A 426 15.22 -3.58 2.33
CA PHE A 426 14.21 -3.89 1.31
C PHE A 426 14.83 -4.35 -0.02
N ALA A 427 16.16 -4.38 -0.14
CA ALA A 427 16.84 -4.67 -1.40
C ALA A 427 16.42 -6.01 -2.05
N ASN A 428 16.20 -7.05 -1.24
CA ASN A 428 15.75 -8.38 -1.70
C ASN A 428 14.26 -8.41 -2.07
N GLU A 429 13.44 -7.49 -1.52
CA GLU A 429 12.01 -7.40 -1.80
C GLU A 429 11.70 -6.42 -2.94
N TYR A 430 12.63 -5.55 -3.32
CA TYR A 430 12.48 -4.57 -4.39
C TYR A 430 11.91 -5.20 -5.66
N PHE A 431 12.40 -6.38 -6.02
CA PHE A 431 11.95 -7.12 -7.22
C PHE A 431 10.59 -7.79 -7.09
N SER A 432 10.04 -7.89 -5.89
CA SER A 432 8.65 -8.33 -5.71
C SER A 432 7.67 -7.27 -6.23
N VAL A 433 8.06 -5.99 -6.19
CA VAL A 433 7.28 -4.84 -6.64
C VAL A 433 7.64 -4.45 -8.09
N MET A 434 8.94 -4.34 -8.38
CA MET A 434 9.46 -4.04 -9.74
C MET A 434 9.67 -5.32 -10.56
N ARG A 435 8.69 -6.20 -10.52
CA ARG A 435 8.82 -7.56 -11.03
C ARG A 435 8.78 -7.61 -12.56
N HIS A 436 9.75 -8.32 -13.14
CA HIS A 436 9.67 -8.80 -14.52
C HIS A 436 9.18 -10.27 -14.55
N PRO A 437 8.39 -10.70 -15.54
CA PRO A 437 7.86 -12.05 -15.64
C PRO A 437 8.93 -13.16 -15.66
N SER A 438 10.14 -12.84 -16.13
CA SER A 438 11.27 -13.79 -16.11
C SER A 438 11.76 -14.16 -14.71
N GLY A 439 11.42 -13.34 -13.69
CA GLY A 439 11.93 -13.48 -12.33
C GLY A 439 13.36 -12.97 -12.14
N TYR A 440 13.96 -12.33 -13.16
CA TYR A 440 15.32 -11.78 -13.13
C TYR A 440 15.29 -10.25 -13.27
N THR A 441 16.40 -9.61 -12.87
CA THR A 441 16.66 -8.19 -13.08
C THR A 441 17.17 -7.91 -14.48
N ARG A 442 17.68 -8.94 -15.17
CA ARG A 442 18.08 -8.95 -16.57
C ARG A 442 16.99 -9.56 -17.45
N TYR A 443 16.76 -8.97 -18.58
CA TYR A 443 15.84 -9.49 -19.59
C TYR A 443 16.07 -8.83 -20.94
N ALA A 444 15.46 -9.40 -21.98
CA ALA A 444 15.42 -8.79 -23.30
C ALA A 444 14.03 -8.92 -23.89
N PHE A 445 13.65 -7.98 -24.73
CA PHE A 445 12.32 -7.94 -25.32
C PHE A 445 12.33 -7.24 -26.69
N SER A 446 11.39 -7.62 -27.53
CA SER A 446 11.12 -6.95 -28.80
C SER A 446 10.05 -5.89 -28.62
N TYR A 447 10.24 -4.71 -29.23
CA TYR A 447 9.24 -3.66 -29.23
C TYR A 447 9.29 -2.91 -30.57
N GLY A 448 8.25 -3.05 -31.38
CA GLY A 448 8.25 -2.54 -32.74
C GLY A 448 9.42 -3.11 -33.55
N LYS A 449 10.25 -2.22 -34.10
CA LYS A 449 11.42 -2.57 -34.94
C LYS A 449 12.74 -2.69 -34.16
N ALA A 450 12.73 -2.45 -32.86
CA ALA A 450 13.92 -2.56 -32.02
C ALA A 450 13.89 -3.76 -31.10
N PHE A 451 15.07 -4.22 -30.72
CA PHE A 451 15.31 -5.21 -29.70
C PHE A 451 16.06 -4.57 -28.53
N PHE A 452 15.53 -4.71 -27.36
CA PHE A 452 16.02 -4.11 -26.15
C PHE A 452 16.62 -5.15 -25.20
N ILE A 453 17.73 -4.78 -24.56
CA ILE A 453 18.43 -5.60 -23.57
C ILE A 453 18.54 -4.77 -22.29
N VAL A 454 18.05 -5.31 -21.20
CA VAL A 454 18.19 -4.76 -19.85
C VAL A 454 19.18 -5.62 -19.09
N LEU A 455 20.22 -4.99 -18.58
CA LEU A 455 21.32 -5.62 -17.84
C LEU A 455 21.38 -5.09 -16.42
N ASP A 456 21.75 -5.96 -15.51
CA ASP A 456 22.03 -5.62 -14.13
C ASP A 456 23.54 -5.40 -13.96
N SER A 457 23.93 -4.19 -13.69
CA SER A 457 25.35 -3.82 -13.54
C SER A 457 25.98 -4.25 -12.21
N GLY A 458 25.20 -4.73 -11.26
CA GLY A 458 25.69 -4.94 -9.92
C GLY A 458 26.14 -3.65 -9.23
N ASP A 459 27.24 -3.70 -8.51
CA ASP A 459 27.87 -2.55 -7.83
C ASP A 459 29.19 -2.18 -8.56
N ASP A 460 29.66 -0.96 -8.37
CA ASP A 460 30.98 -0.47 -8.82
C ASP A 460 32.14 -0.93 -7.91
N LYS A 461 31.83 -1.65 -6.83
CA LYS A 461 32.79 -2.21 -5.87
C LYS A 461 32.83 -3.72 -5.93
N PRO A 462 34.03 -4.33 -5.77
CA PRO A 462 34.16 -5.77 -5.73
C PRO A 462 33.50 -6.37 -4.48
N ASP A 463 33.25 -7.69 -4.55
CA ASP A 463 32.79 -8.45 -3.38
C ASP A 463 33.72 -8.24 -2.18
N GLY A 464 33.14 -8.10 -1.01
CA GLY A 464 33.92 -7.89 0.22
C GLY A 464 33.08 -7.45 1.42
N PRO A 465 33.74 -7.16 2.54
CA PRO A 465 33.05 -6.84 3.80
C PRO A 465 32.21 -5.56 3.74
N THR A 466 32.46 -4.67 2.79
CA THR A 466 31.69 -3.43 2.60
C THR A 466 30.38 -3.65 1.85
N ARG A 467 30.19 -4.82 1.24
CA ARG A 467 28.99 -5.22 0.48
C ARG A 467 28.59 -6.65 0.82
N PRO A 468 28.23 -6.96 2.07
CA PRO A 468 28.01 -8.33 2.53
C PRO A 468 26.65 -8.92 2.08
N LEU A 469 25.76 -8.13 1.49
CA LEU A 469 24.38 -8.56 1.21
C LEU A 469 24.20 -9.24 -0.15
N PHE A 470 25.19 -9.18 -1.05
CA PHE A 470 25.10 -9.81 -2.37
C PHE A 470 26.48 -10.17 -2.92
N SER A 471 26.50 -11.06 -3.93
CA SER A 471 27.70 -11.46 -4.67
C SER A 471 27.70 -10.81 -6.04
N ASN A 472 28.51 -9.76 -6.19
CA ASN A 472 28.65 -9.01 -7.43
C ASN A 472 29.31 -9.89 -8.53
N ASN A 473 30.35 -10.65 -8.19
CA ASN A 473 31.06 -11.50 -9.13
C ASN A 473 30.16 -12.58 -9.73
N GLN A 474 29.29 -13.19 -8.91
CA GLN A 474 28.34 -14.20 -9.39
C GLN A 474 27.31 -13.55 -10.33
N LEU A 475 26.74 -12.41 -9.93
CA LEU A 475 25.78 -11.68 -10.74
C LEU A 475 26.35 -11.34 -12.12
N LEU A 476 27.52 -10.73 -12.17
CA LEU A 476 28.14 -10.31 -13.43
C LEU A 476 28.49 -11.50 -14.34
N ALA A 477 28.85 -12.63 -13.77
CA ALA A 477 29.07 -13.88 -14.54
C ALA A 477 27.75 -14.40 -15.16
N GLU A 478 26.66 -14.38 -14.41
CA GLU A 478 25.34 -14.76 -14.91
C GLU A 478 24.81 -13.79 -15.97
N GLU A 479 25.05 -12.48 -15.82
CA GLU A 479 24.72 -11.46 -16.82
C GLU A 479 25.49 -11.68 -18.13
N LYS A 480 26.77 -12.00 -18.06
CA LYS A 480 27.60 -12.33 -19.22
C LYS A 480 27.11 -13.55 -19.96
N GLU A 481 26.73 -14.62 -19.22
CA GLU A 481 26.14 -15.82 -19.80
C GLU A 481 24.82 -15.53 -20.51
N PHE A 482 23.94 -14.76 -19.88
CA PHE A 482 22.69 -14.29 -20.47
C PHE A 482 22.95 -13.55 -21.80
N LEU A 483 23.89 -12.59 -21.82
CA LEU A 483 24.24 -11.86 -23.03
C LEU A 483 24.78 -12.77 -24.13
N ALA A 484 25.62 -13.76 -23.78
CA ALA A 484 26.17 -14.70 -24.74
C ALA A 484 25.08 -15.56 -25.43
N GLN A 485 23.92 -15.72 -24.79
CA GLN A 485 22.74 -16.36 -25.38
C GLN A 485 21.92 -15.37 -26.21
N VAL A 486 21.67 -14.16 -25.66
CA VAL A 486 20.86 -13.11 -26.30
C VAL A 486 21.42 -12.72 -27.67
N VAL A 487 22.73 -12.50 -27.81
CA VAL A 487 23.34 -12.09 -29.09
C VAL A 487 23.22 -13.12 -30.21
N LYS A 488 22.88 -14.38 -29.85
CA LYS A 488 22.66 -15.47 -30.80
C LYS A 488 21.19 -15.65 -31.20
N SER A 489 20.27 -14.96 -30.50
CA SER A 489 18.83 -15.09 -30.79
C SER A 489 18.46 -14.52 -32.16
N GLU A 490 17.41 -15.03 -32.75
CA GLU A 490 16.89 -14.52 -34.01
C GLU A 490 16.36 -13.11 -33.88
N GLU A 491 15.69 -12.82 -32.77
CA GLU A 491 15.13 -11.52 -32.45
C GLU A 491 16.22 -10.44 -32.41
N TYR A 492 17.35 -10.73 -31.75
CA TYR A 492 18.50 -9.83 -31.71
C TYR A 492 19.07 -9.60 -33.11
N ARG A 493 19.35 -10.68 -33.85
CA ARG A 493 19.99 -10.60 -35.18
C ARG A 493 19.14 -9.88 -36.21
N ASN A 494 17.81 -10.09 -36.17
CA ASN A 494 16.87 -9.57 -37.15
C ASN A 494 16.32 -8.17 -36.82
N ALA A 495 16.57 -7.66 -35.62
CA ALA A 495 16.11 -6.31 -35.22
C ALA A 495 16.77 -5.23 -36.09
N ALA A 496 16.01 -4.16 -36.41
CA ALA A 496 16.56 -3.00 -37.08
C ALA A 496 17.55 -2.26 -36.17
N TYR A 497 17.22 -2.15 -34.90
CA TYR A 497 18.05 -1.52 -33.87
C TYR A 497 18.19 -2.45 -32.67
N ARG A 498 19.37 -2.48 -32.07
CA ARG A 498 19.74 -3.22 -30.87
C ARG A 498 20.18 -2.24 -29.82
N ILE A 499 19.45 -2.14 -28.73
CA ILE A 499 19.65 -1.13 -27.70
C ILE A 499 19.85 -1.84 -26.37
N ALA A 500 20.91 -1.48 -25.64
CA ALA A 500 21.17 -2.02 -24.31
C ALA A 500 21.08 -0.93 -23.25
N PHE A 501 20.60 -1.31 -22.08
CA PHE A 501 20.53 -0.48 -20.89
C PHE A 501 21.29 -1.17 -19.76
N ILE A 502 22.19 -0.44 -19.13
CA ILE A 502 22.97 -0.88 -17.98
C ILE A 502 23.25 0.34 -17.10
N HIS A 503 23.00 0.26 -15.81
CA HIS A 503 23.13 1.46 -14.98
C HIS A 503 24.58 1.96 -14.87
N ILE A 504 25.52 1.11 -14.42
CA ILE A 504 26.94 1.46 -14.31
C ILE A 504 27.60 1.29 -15.68
N PRO A 505 28.13 2.37 -16.30
CA PRO A 505 28.69 2.29 -17.64
C PRO A 505 30.05 1.58 -17.66
N PRO A 506 30.25 0.58 -18.53
CA PRO A 506 31.56 -0.03 -18.77
C PRO A 506 32.40 0.86 -19.72
N LEU A 507 32.99 1.92 -19.19
CA LEU A 507 33.73 2.91 -20.00
C LEU A 507 35.14 2.44 -20.32
N THR A 508 35.83 1.83 -19.36
CA THR A 508 37.23 1.41 -19.50
C THR A 508 37.37 -0.10 -19.28
N GLU A 509 38.49 -0.67 -19.75
CA GLU A 509 38.82 -2.09 -19.54
C GLU A 509 39.01 -2.46 -18.05
N GLN A 510 39.20 -1.47 -17.19
CA GLN A 510 39.36 -1.66 -15.74
C GLN A 510 38.04 -1.64 -14.97
N ASP A 511 36.94 -1.26 -15.62
CA ASP A 511 35.62 -1.28 -14.98
C ASP A 511 35.18 -2.73 -14.79
N ILE A 512 34.61 -3.02 -13.60
CA ILE A 512 34.17 -4.38 -13.23
C ILE A 512 33.16 -4.91 -14.24
N GLN A 513 32.34 -4.04 -14.82
CA GLN A 513 31.30 -4.38 -15.81
C GLN A 513 31.86 -4.60 -17.23
N TYR A 514 33.14 -4.33 -17.48
CA TYR A 514 33.71 -4.43 -18.83
C TYR A 514 33.70 -5.87 -19.38
N ASP A 515 34.02 -6.85 -18.53
CA ASP A 515 33.99 -8.24 -18.93
C ASP A 515 32.58 -8.76 -19.25
N LEU A 516 31.58 -8.24 -18.55
CA LEU A 516 30.17 -8.57 -18.75
C LEU A 516 29.72 -8.27 -20.19
N ILE A 517 30.13 -7.13 -20.76
CA ILE A 517 29.67 -6.69 -22.09
C ILE A 517 30.44 -7.29 -23.27
N GLN A 518 31.44 -8.13 -23.02
CA GLN A 518 32.24 -8.75 -24.10
C GLN A 518 31.42 -9.50 -25.15
N PRO A 519 30.32 -10.21 -24.81
CA PRO A 519 29.48 -10.82 -25.84
C PRO A 519 28.88 -9.82 -26.83
N LEU A 520 28.55 -8.58 -26.38
CA LEU A 520 28.07 -7.51 -27.28
C LEU A 520 29.19 -6.95 -28.14
N ALA A 521 30.39 -6.80 -27.58
CA ALA A 521 31.56 -6.31 -28.30
C ALA A 521 32.02 -7.26 -29.41
N GLN A 522 31.80 -8.56 -29.23
CA GLN A 522 32.21 -9.64 -30.14
C GLN A 522 31.07 -10.15 -31.03
N ALA A 523 29.85 -9.63 -30.88
CA ALA A 523 28.69 -10.08 -31.65
C ALA A 523 28.87 -9.81 -33.15
N GLU A 524 28.53 -10.78 -33.99
CA GLU A 524 28.52 -10.63 -35.46
C GLU A 524 27.63 -9.46 -35.91
N THR A 525 26.49 -9.34 -35.25
CA THR A 525 25.58 -8.22 -35.47
C THR A 525 25.81 -7.20 -34.34
N PRO A 526 26.36 -6.02 -34.62
CA PRO A 526 26.76 -5.10 -33.56
C PRO A 526 25.54 -4.46 -32.86
N LEU A 527 25.72 -4.17 -31.56
CA LEU A 527 24.81 -3.30 -30.83
C LEU A 527 24.76 -1.92 -31.50
N THR A 528 23.61 -1.25 -31.50
CA THR A 528 23.48 0.11 -32.02
C THR A 528 23.99 1.14 -30.99
N VAL A 529 23.48 1.08 -29.78
CA VAL A 529 23.82 2.00 -28.69
C VAL A 529 23.58 1.36 -27.33
N MET A 530 24.39 1.76 -26.34
CA MET A 530 24.22 1.41 -24.93
C MET A 530 23.97 2.71 -24.13
N PHE A 531 22.94 2.68 -23.27
CA PHE A 531 22.61 3.77 -22.36
C PHE A 531 22.95 3.39 -20.93
N SER A 532 23.42 4.37 -20.15
CA SER A 532 23.83 4.23 -18.75
C SER A 532 23.53 5.49 -17.94
N GLY A 533 23.63 5.38 -16.61
CA GLY A 533 23.56 6.48 -15.63
C GLY A 533 24.80 6.51 -14.74
N HIS A 534 24.60 6.58 -13.40
CA HIS A 534 25.58 6.40 -12.33
C HIS A 534 26.61 7.53 -12.15
N TRP A 535 27.10 8.14 -13.23
CA TRP A 535 28.18 9.14 -13.15
C TRP A 535 27.67 10.54 -12.85
N HIS A 536 26.38 10.80 -12.95
CA HIS A 536 25.74 12.11 -12.80
C HIS A 536 26.30 13.18 -13.75
N ASP A 537 26.97 12.75 -14.80
CA ASP A 537 27.54 13.59 -15.86
C ASP A 537 27.07 13.08 -17.22
N TYR A 538 26.77 13.99 -18.15
CA TYR A 538 26.45 13.60 -19.52
C TYR A 538 27.70 13.23 -20.28
N ILE A 539 27.79 11.99 -20.76
CA ILE A 539 28.94 11.46 -21.49
C ILE A 539 28.46 10.83 -22.79
N ARG A 540 29.10 11.14 -23.89
CA ARG A 540 28.89 10.48 -25.17
C ARG A 540 30.21 9.97 -25.73
N VAL A 541 30.28 8.67 -26.02
CA VAL A 541 31.39 8.01 -26.68
C VAL A 541 30.86 7.36 -27.94
N ASP A 542 31.16 7.94 -29.10
CA ASP A 542 30.70 7.40 -30.38
C ASP A 542 31.46 6.12 -30.77
N LYS A 543 30.86 5.34 -31.66
CA LYS A 543 31.45 4.10 -32.20
C LYS A 543 32.86 4.39 -32.77
N ASN A 544 33.86 3.65 -32.28
CA ASN A 544 35.24 3.74 -32.72
C ASN A 544 35.88 5.17 -32.58
N LYS A 545 35.31 6.02 -31.75
CA LYS A 545 35.79 7.38 -31.50
C LYS A 545 35.84 7.66 -30.00
N GLN A 546 36.74 8.55 -29.63
CA GLN A 546 36.91 9.13 -28.28
C GLN A 546 36.55 10.62 -28.31
N GLU A 547 35.35 10.98 -28.71
CA GLU A 547 34.88 12.36 -28.64
C GLU A 547 34.03 12.56 -27.38
N PHE A 548 34.31 13.64 -26.63
CA PHE A 548 33.65 13.96 -25.38
C PHE A 548 32.98 15.33 -25.49
N SER A 549 31.94 15.54 -24.69
CA SER A 549 31.34 16.85 -24.53
C SER A 549 32.31 17.80 -23.82
N GLN A 550 32.31 19.08 -24.22
CA GLN A 550 33.27 20.10 -23.70
C GLN A 550 33.05 20.49 -22.22
N ASN A 551 31.92 20.06 -21.60
CA ASN A 551 31.55 20.41 -20.23
C ASN A 551 31.71 19.26 -19.23
N THR A 552 32.53 18.28 -19.55
CA THR A 552 32.71 17.08 -18.70
C THR A 552 33.57 17.40 -17.49
N ALA A 553 33.21 16.92 -16.31
CA ALA A 553 34.01 17.12 -15.09
C ALA A 553 35.43 16.53 -15.23
N PRO A 554 36.49 17.16 -14.64
CA PRO A 554 37.86 16.71 -14.79
C PRO A 554 38.11 15.23 -14.47
N ARG A 555 37.44 14.70 -13.45
CA ARG A 555 37.49 13.27 -13.07
C ARG A 555 37.00 12.34 -14.19
N VAL A 556 35.99 12.78 -14.93
CA VAL A 556 35.40 12.03 -16.03
C VAL A 556 36.29 12.10 -17.26
N VAL A 557 36.91 13.26 -17.53
CA VAL A 557 37.88 13.45 -18.64
C VAL A 557 39.05 12.48 -18.51
N GLU A 558 39.62 12.32 -17.31
CA GLU A 558 40.71 11.36 -17.09
C GLU A 558 40.29 9.92 -17.41
N LYS A 559 39.10 9.54 -17.01
CA LYS A 559 38.55 8.21 -17.30
C LYS A 559 38.26 8.03 -18.78
N LEU A 560 37.72 9.04 -19.44
CA LEU A 560 37.41 9.00 -20.87
C LEU A 560 38.67 8.93 -21.74
N GLN A 561 39.79 9.50 -21.31
CA GLN A 561 41.09 9.34 -22.00
C GLN A 561 41.53 7.85 -22.06
N LYS A 562 41.03 7.03 -21.12
CA LYS A 562 41.29 5.59 -21.06
C LYS A 562 40.07 4.77 -21.56
N ALA A 563 39.07 5.43 -22.17
CA ALA A 563 37.87 4.74 -22.62
C ALA A 563 38.18 3.66 -23.64
N ALA A 564 37.63 2.47 -23.44
CA ALA A 564 37.77 1.35 -24.34
C ALA A 564 37.13 1.66 -25.71
N THR A 565 37.72 1.21 -26.77
CA THR A 565 37.16 1.27 -28.12
C THR A 565 36.20 0.11 -28.31
N LEU A 566 34.91 0.42 -28.48
CA LEU A 566 33.85 -0.58 -28.69
C LEU A 566 33.14 -0.35 -30.03
N PRO A 567 32.59 -1.41 -30.65
CA PRO A 567 31.92 -1.34 -31.94
C PRO A 567 30.52 -0.71 -31.90
N PHE A 568 30.17 -0.08 -30.78
CA PHE A 568 28.87 0.60 -30.57
C PHE A 568 29.05 1.88 -29.76
N ALA A 569 28.05 2.75 -29.85
CA ALA A 569 28.05 4.01 -29.09
C ALA A 569 27.61 3.76 -27.63
N ARG A 570 28.16 4.59 -26.73
CA ARG A 570 27.78 4.60 -25.29
C ARG A 570 27.37 6.02 -24.92
N ILE A 571 26.21 6.12 -24.26
CA ILE A 571 25.68 7.40 -23.79
C ILE A 571 25.35 7.24 -22.31
N VAL A 572 25.97 8.06 -21.48
CA VAL A 572 25.71 8.17 -20.04
C VAL A 572 24.87 9.41 -19.81
N LEU A 573 23.74 9.26 -19.14
CA LEU A 573 22.83 10.35 -18.79
C LEU A 573 23.21 10.91 -17.42
N SER A 574 23.04 12.22 -17.26
CA SER A 574 23.16 12.91 -15.97
C SER A 574 21.82 12.88 -15.22
N THR A 575 21.86 13.12 -13.90
CA THR A 575 20.69 13.31 -13.04
C THR A 575 19.74 14.41 -13.52
N ASP A 576 20.28 15.43 -14.22
CA ASP A 576 19.49 16.57 -14.73
C ASP A 576 19.06 16.38 -16.19
N ASN A 577 19.32 15.19 -16.77
CA ASN A 577 18.99 14.91 -18.15
C ASN A 577 17.96 13.80 -18.27
N ALA A 578 17.11 13.95 -19.26
CA ALA A 578 16.26 12.87 -19.74
C ALA A 578 16.57 12.58 -21.21
N LEU A 579 16.42 11.32 -21.61
CA LEU A 579 16.54 10.93 -22.99
C LEU A 579 15.13 10.79 -23.60
N PHE A 580 14.89 11.45 -24.72
CA PHE A 580 13.80 11.19 -25.61
C PHE A 580 14.33 10.54 -26.89
N CYS A 581 13.92 9.30 -27.15
CA CYS A 581 14.40 8.54 -28.30
C CYS A 581 13.23 8.20 -29.24
N LYS A 582 13.32 8.62 -30.51
CA LYS A 582 12.42 8.20 -31.57
C LYS A 582 13.04 7.03 -32.32
N VAL A 583 12.25 5.96 -32.48
CA VAL A 583 12.60 4.78 -33.25
C VAL A 583 11.85 4.85 -34.57
N THR A 584 12.54 5.22 -35.64
CA THR A 584 11.94 5.39 -36.96
C THR A 584 12.41 4.29 -37.93
N GLU A 585 11.85 4.23 -39.10
CA GLU A 585 12.32 3.31 -40.14
C GLU A 585 13.78 3.57 -40.53
N LYS A 586 14.19 4.85 -40.53
CA LYS A 586 15.50 5.28 -41.05
C LYS A 586 16.58 5.41 -40.00
N ALA A 587 16.21 5.75 -38.78
CA ALA A 587 17.19 6.08 -37.73
C ALA A 587 16.60 5.97 -36.32
N LEU A 588 17.49 5.83 -35.33
CA LEU A 588 17.24 6.23 -33.95
C LEU A 588 17.58 7.71 -33.82
N GLU A 589 16.61 8.53 -33.48
CA GLU A 589 16.78 9.96 -33.25
C GLU A 589 16.75 10.23 -31.75
N LEU A 590 17.87 10.62 -31.19
CA LEU A 590 18.02 10.90 -29.78
C LEU A 590 17.96 12.41 -29.54
N GLU A 591 17.23 12.81 -28.54
CA GLU A 591 17.23 14.14 -27.98
C GLU A 591 17.49 14.05 -26.47
N ILE A 592 18.60 14.61 -26.03
CA ILE A 592 18.93 14.75 -24.61
C ILE A 592 18.29 16.04 -24.14
N LEU A 593 17.42 15.93 -23.16
CA LEU A 593 16.67 17.04 -22.59
C LEU A 593 17.27 17.44 -21.25
N SER A 594 17.54 18.73 -21.08
CA SER A 594 17.79 19.29 -19.74
C SER A 594 16.46 19.50 -19.04
N VAL A 595 16.29 18.88 -17.90
CA VAL A 595 15.07 18.90 -17.10
C VAL A 595 15.34 19.68 -15.81
N ASP A 596 14.87 20.93 -15.76
CA ASP A 596 14.97 21.78 -14.58
C ASP A 596 13.55 22.17 -14.13
N PRO A 597 13.09 21.76 -12.94
CA PRO A 597 11.74 22.07 -12.46
C PRO A 597 11.45 23.58 -12.35
N GLN A 598 12.49 24.43 -12.35
CA GLN A 598 12.34 25.90 -12.32
C GLN A 598 12.38 26.53 -13.71
N LYS A 599 12.69 25.73 -14.75
CA LYS A 599 12.81 26.17 -16.14
C LYS A 599 12.03 25.22 -17.03
N THR A 600 11.79 25.64 -18.26
CA THR A 600 11.21 24.76 -19.28
C THR A 600 12.18 23.68 -19.69
N VAL A 601 11.65 22.47 -19.99
CA VAL A 601 12.44 21.39 -20.59
C VAL A 601 13.03 21.86 -21.92
N THR A 602 14.35 21.79 -22.05
CA THR A 602 15.08 22.26 -23.25
C THR A 602 15.96 21.16 -23.81
N SER A 603 16.19 21.19 -25.13
CA SER A 603 17.11 20.26 -25.80
C SER A 603 18.57 20.63 -25.48
N ALA A 604 19.31 19.67 -24.90
CA ALA A 604 20.73 19.86 -24.56
C ALA A 604 21.68 19.28 -25.60
N ASP A 605 21.33 18.12 -26.23
CA ASP A 605 22.08 17.47 -27.29
C ASP A 605 21.20 16.64 -28.19
N LYS A 606 21.67 16.33 -29.40
CA LYS A 606 20.98 15.46 -30.36
C LYS A 606 21.96 14.50 -31.03
N ALA A 607 21.49 13.26 -31.24
CA ALA A 607 22.26 12.27 -31.97
C ALA A 607 21.33 11.47 -32.91
N VAL A 608 21.88 10.98 -34.00
CA VAL A 608 21.18 10.16 -34.98
C VAL A 608 22.03 8.93 -35.31
N PHE A 609 21.46 7.76 -35.13
CA PHE A 609 22.08 6.48 -35.53
C PHE A 609 21.29 5.90 -36.71
N SER A 610 21.85 6.04 -37.91
CA SER A 610 21.27 5.48 -39.12
C SER A 610 21.28 3.93 -39.06
N ARG A 611 20.32 3.33 -39.74
CA ARG A 611 20.17 1.88 -39.88
C ARG A 611 21.38 1.24 -40.58
#